data_0ca7f8f56fe1f06dc7fdac1c1cd67030
#
_entry.id   0ca7f8f56fe1f06dc7fdac1c1cd67030
#
_cell.length_a   1.000
_cell.length_b   1.000
_cell.length_c   1.000
_cell.angle_alpha   90.00
_cell.angle_beta   90.00
_cell.angle_gamma   90.00
#
_symmetry.space_group_name_H-M   'P 1'
#
loop_
_entity.id
_entity.type
_entity.pdbx_description
1 polymer ?
#
loop_
_entity_poly.entity_id
_entity_poly.type
_entity_poly.pdbx_seq_one_letter_code
_entity_poly.pdbx_strand_id
1 'polypeptide(L)'
;LGELFRHLSPLPWTRLTLLGTPVPGVPGRFDVRVVGQLGSTGPRDRVGGERILDFQMLGPRVVATGDATPPAVRRQYLMAFHDPVAVSRNGLLVLADRRAKDRAMALADAGAVARSRLALVGVKPDASVLVSVYSSLEDLKASLGGGPDEGRIRFFSNAGPRVAPRPWRIRDIGVLGPSLDGTGAWMPLMLSHEMTHAYTGQWFAQTAHAPTFLLEGLATAVEGGRDWTPLREEVATGNQLWPLLDAMGAGNLWMGTSTEQVRLAYLEAGSVVLYVLDRWGLAKLRPFVTAVADSDLSEEGIDKATREALGVSWDEFYAGWKEYVLALP
;
A
#
# COMPACT_ATOMS: atom_id res chain seq x y z
N LEU A 1 -13.68 -6.06 -27.24
CA LEU A 1 -14.07 -4.73 -26.75
C LEU A 1 -15.47 -4.75 -26.09
N GLY A 2 -16.50 -5.32 -26.74
CA GLY A 2 -17.86 -5.36 -26.16
C GLY A 2 -17.94 -6.11 -24.83
N GLU A 3 -17.19 -7.18 -24.67
CA GLU A 3 -17.04 -7.91 -23.41
C GLU A 3 -16.32 -7.06 -22.33
N LEU A 4 -15.22 -6.42 -22.70
CA LEU A 4 -14.50 -5.51 -21.84
C LEU A 4 -15.38 -4.36 -21.36
N PHE A 5 -16.13 -3.73 -22.26
CA PHE A 5 -17.07 -2.66 -21.90
C PHE A 5 -18.21 -3.16 -21.01
N ARG A 6 -18.80 -4.32 -21.29
CA ARG A 6 -19.83 -4.93 -20.44
C ARG A 6 -19.29 -5.24 -19.04
N HIS A 7 -18.04 -5.68 -18.94
CA HIS A 7 -17.36 -5.97 -17.68
C HIS A 7 -17.11 -4.70 -16.86
N LEU A 8 -16.67 -3.64 -17.51
CA LEU A 8 -16.30 -2.39 -16.82
C LEU A 8 -17.47 -1.41 -16.61
N SER A 9 -18.58 -1.57 -17.37
CA SER A 9 -19.73 -0.66 -17.34
C SER A 9 -20.41 -0.50 -15.95
N PRO A 10 -20.43 -1.52 -15.06
CA PRO A 10 -21.01 -1.38 -13.73
C PRO A 10 -20.19 -0.49 -12.78
N LEU A 11 -18.96 -0.13 -13.14
CA LEU A 11 -18.10 0.65 -12.28
C LEU A 11 -18.38 2.16 -12.41
N PRO A 12 -18.25 2.92 -11.31
CA PRO A 12 -18.58 4.34 -11.29
C PRO A 12 -17.47 5.20 -11.91
N TRP A 13 -17.28 5.09 -13.23
CA TRP A 13 -16.29 5.88 -13.95
C TRP A 13 -16.64 7.36 -13.97
N THR A 14 -15.68 8.21 -13.63
CA THR A 14 -15.74 9.66 -13.89
C THR A 14 -14.99 10.00 -15.16
N ARG A 15 -13.98 9.22 -15.52
CA ARG A 15 -13.24 9.34 -16.77
C ARG A 15 -12.72 7.96 -17.19
N LEU A 16 -12.85 7.65 -18.48
CA LEU A 16 -12.31 6.42 -19.06
C LEU A 16 -11.62 6.79 -20.39
N THR A 17 -10.41 6.29 -20.57
CA THR A 17 -9.61 6.49 -21.79
C THR A 17 -9.09 5.13 -22.27
N LEU A 18 -9.21 4.87 -23.56
CA LEU A 18 -8.60 3.77 -24.25
C LEU A 18 -7.38 4.25 -25.01
N LEU A 19 -6.26 3.62 -24.82
CA LEU A 19 -5.02 3.90 -25.55
C LEU A 19 -4.63 2.61 -26.29
N GLY A 20 -4.41 2.70 -27.61
CA GLY A 20 -3.96 1.58 -28.42
C GLY A 20 -2.57 1.85 -28.98
N THR A 21 -1.62 0.95 -28.76
CA THR A 21 -0.27 1.01 -29.34
C THR A 21 -0.07 -0.21 -30.25
N PRO A 22 0.30 -0.02 -31.54
CA PRO A 22 0.59 -1.15 -32.40
C PRO A 22 1.70 -2.05 -31.82
N VAL A 23 1.51 -3.35 -31.88
CA VAL A 23 2.55 -4.33 -31.51
C VAL A 23 3.53 -4.45 -32.69
N PRO A 24 4.84 -4.18 -32.49
CA PRO A 24 5.82 -4.23 -33.56
C PRO A 24 5.86 -5.63 -34.23
N GLY A 25 5.91 -5.63 -35.56
CA GLY A 25 6.02 -6.88 -36.37
C GLY A 25 4.76 -7.73 -36.46
N VAL A 26 3.63 -7.32 -35.86
CA VAL A 26 2.36 -8.07 -35.94
C VAL A 26 1.24 -7.17 -36.46
N PRO A 27 0.99 -7.14 -37.77
CA PRO A 27 -0.07 -6.31 -38.36
C PRO A 27 -1.44 -6.56 -37.71
N GLY A 28 -2.18 -5.52 -37.42
CA GLY A 28 -3.51 -5.61 -36.84
C GLY A 28 -3.54 -5.90 -35.32
N ARG A 29 -2.40 -6.13 -34.67
CA ARG A 29 -2.33 -6.35 -33.24
C ARG A 29 -1.99 -5.08 -32.47
N PHE A 30 -2.72 -4.83 -31.40
CA PHE A 30 -2.53 -3.66 -30.56
C PHE A 30 -2.45 -4.03 -29.08
N ASP A 31 -1.53 -3.39 -28.36
CA ASP A 31 -1.57 -3.27 -26.90
C ASP A 31 -2.61 -2.20 -26.56
N VAL A 32 -3.72 -2.62 -25.97
CA VAL A 32 -4.83 -1.74 -25.61
C VAL A 32 -4.82 -1.53 -24.10
N ARG A 33 -4.61 -0.28 -23.69
CA ARG A 33 -4.66 0.14 -22.31
C ARG A 33 -5.96 0.84 -22.02
N VAL A 34 -6.65 0.35 -20.99
CA VAL A 34 -7.79 1.02 -20.41
C VAL A 34 -7.29 1.79 -19.20
N VAL A 35 -7.44 3.09 -19.18
CA VAL A 35 -7.04 3.95 -18.06
C VAL A 35 -8.22 4.84 -17.68
N GLY A 36 -8.61 4.82 -16.42
CA GLY A 36 -9.73 5.60 -15.98
C GLY A 36 -9.59 6.12 -14.56
N GLN A 37 -10.53 6.96 -14.18
CA GLN A 37 -10.72 7.44 -12.81
C GLN A 37 -12.06 6.94 -12.31
N LEU A 38 -12.07 6.39 -11.10
CA LEU A 38 -13.29 5.88 -10.46
C LEU A 38 -13.78 6.86 -9.39
N GLY A 39 -15.04 7.25 -9.50
CA GLY A 39 -15.84 7.90 -8.47
C GLY A 39 -15.12 8.95 -7.63
N SER A 40 -15.06 8.71 -6.34
CA SER A 40 -14.50 9.62 -5.32
C SER A 40 -12.99 9.48 -5.09
N THR A 41 -12.28 8.71 -5.92
CA THR A 41 -10.80 8.63 -5.85
C THR A 41 -10.16 9.96 -6.24
N GLY A 42 -8.91 10.18 -5.80
CA GLY A 42 -8.21 11.44 -6.08
C GLY A 42 -7.99 11.69 -7.59
N PRO A 43 -7.85 12.93 -8.02
CA PRO A 43 -7.73 13.27 -9.44
C PRO A 43 -6.48 12.71 -10.11
N ARG A 44 -5.50 12.27 -9.32
CA ARG A 44 -4.27 11.62 -9.79
C ARG A 44 -4.34 10.09 -9.68
N ASP A 45 -5.36 9.55 -9.00
CA ASP A 45 -5.54 8.13 -8.81
C ASP A 45 -6.27 7.57 -10.03
N ARG A 46 -5.56 6.80 -10.83
CA ARG A 46 -6.07 6.18 -12.04
C ARG A 46 -5.95 4.68 -11.92
N VAL A 47 -7.00 4.00 -12.31
CA VAL A 47 -7.03 2.55 -12.44
C VAL A 47 -6.97 2.16 -13.91
N GLY A 48 -6.44 1.02 -14.20
CA GLY A 48 -6.33 0.59 -15.58
C GLY A 48 -6.19 -0.93 -15.73
N GLY A 49 -6.13 -1.34 -16.96
CA GLY A 49 -5.86 -2.71 -17.35
C GLY A 49 -5.27 -2.73 -18.76
N GLU A 50 -4.55 -3.79 -19.08
CA GLU A 50 -3.93 -4.01 -20.38
C GLU A 50 -4.54 -5.22 -21.07
N ARG A 51 -4.70 -5.12 -22.39
CA ARG A 51 -5.09 -6.22 -23.26
C ARG A 51 -4.28 -6.17 -24.54
N ILE A 52 -3.86 -7.32 -25.04
CA ILE A 52 -3.28 -7.44 -26.37
C ILE A 52 -4.39 -7.98 -27.28
N LEU A 53 -4.90 -7.12 -28.14
CA LEU A 53 -6.05 -7.43 -28.99
C LEU A 53 -5.66 -7.42 -30.46
N ASP A 54 -6.21 -8.38 -31.20
CA ASP A 54 -6.17 -8.41 -32.66
C ASP A 54 -7.38 -7.69 -33.23
N PHE A 55 -7.15 -6.83 -34.22
CA PHE A 55 -8.19 -6.06 -34.88
C PHE A 55 -8.17 -6.31 -36.37
N GLN A 56 -9.34 -6.28 -36.98
CA GLN A 56 -9.53 -6.33 -38.44
C GLN A 56 -10.51 -5.23 -38.90
N MET A 57 -10.30 -4.77 -40.11
CA MET A 57 -11.26 -3.90 -40.77
C MET A 57 -12.37 -4.76 -41.38
N LEU A 58 -13.61 -4.48 -41.00
CA LEU A 58 -14.83 -5.03 -41.61
C LEU A 58 -15.61 -3.86 -42.23
N GLY A 59 -15.34 -3.61 -43.50
CA GLY A 59 -15.82 -2.41 -44.16
C GLY A 59 -15.25 -1.15 -43.46
N PRO A 60 -16.10 -0.18 -43.10
CA PRO A 60 -15.65 1.04 -42.43
C PRO A 60 -15.44 0.87 -40.89
N ARG A 61 -15.59 -0.34 -40.36
CA ARG A 61 -15.53 -0.63 -38.93
C ARG A 61 -14.27 -1.37 -38.55
N VAL A 62 -13.65 -0.98 -37.44
CA VAL A 62 -12.59 -1.74 -36.79
C VAL A 62 -13.21 -2.66 -35.75
N VAL A 63 -12.95 -3.96 -35.86
CA VAL A 63 -13.52 -4.99 -34.98
C VAL A 63 -12.40 -5.77 -34.33
N ALA A 64 -12.46 -5.97 -33.01
CA ALA A 64 -11.56 -6.89 -32.32
C ALA A 64 -11.93 -8.33 -32.66
N THR A 65 -10.98 -9.09 -33.17
CA THR A 65 -11.17 -10.46 -33.66
C THR A 65 -10.49 -11.50 -32.78
N GLY A 66 -9.56 -11.09 -31.92
CA GLY A 66 -8.82 -11.99 -31.03
C GLY A 66 -8.32 -11.26 -29.76
N ASP A 67 -8.00 -12.05 -28.74
CA ASP A 67 -7.37 -11.60 -27.50
C ASP A 67 -6.12 -12.46 -27.24
N ALA A 68 -4.96 -11.90 -27.53
CA ALA A 68 -3.65 -12.51 -27.34
C ALA A 68 -3.02 -12.16 -25.99
N THR A 69 -3.78 -11.59 -25.05
CA THR A 69 -3.29 -11.19 -23.73
C THR A 69 -2.83 -12.40 -22.93
N PRO A 70 -1.58 -12.42 -22.41
CA PRO A 70 -1.14 -13.49 -21.54
C PRO A 70 -2.03 -13.65 -20.31
N PRO A 71 -2.27 -14.87 -19.80
CA PRO A 71 -3.14 -15.11 -18.64
C PRO A 71 -2.77 -14.28 -17.40
N ALA A 72 -1.47 -14.14 -17.14
CA ALA A 72 -0.96 -13.32 -16.02
C ALA A 72 -1.36 -11.84 -16.12
N VAL A 73 -1.38 -11.28 -17.34
CA VAL A 73 -1.82 -9.90 -17.60
C VAL A 73 -3.34 -9.76 -17.51
N ARG A 74 -4.08 -10.80 -17.91
CA ARG A 74 -5.56 -10.81 -17.84
C ARG A 74 -6.09 -10.68 -16.42
N ARG A 75 -5.33 -11.11 -15.42
CA ARG A 75 -5.72 -11.10 -13.99
C ARG A 75 -5.31 -9.84 -13.25
N GLN A 76 -4.64 -8.89 -13.91
CA GLN A 76 -4.18 -7.68 -13.25
C GLN A 76 -5.31 -6.68 -13.04
N TYR A 77 -5.37 -6.09 -11.85
CA TYR A 77 -6.28 -5.00 -11.49
C TYR A 77 -7.77 -5.33 -11.75
N LEU A 78 -8.47 -4.41 -12.43
CA LEU A 78 -9.89 -4.52 -12.73
C LEU A 78 -10.27 -5.77 -13.53
N MET A 79 -9.31 -6.38 -14.22
CA MET A 79 -9.55 -7.57 -15.02
C MET A 79 -9.58 -8.86 -14.19
N ALA A 80 -9.20 -8.79 -12.91
CA ALA A 80 -9.32 -9.90 -11.97
C ALA A 80 -10.77 -10.16 -11.51
N PHE A 81 -11.66 -9.18 -11.70
CA PHE A 81 -13.07 -9.30 -11.28
C PHE A 81 -13.94 -9.86 -12.41
N HIS A 82 -14.74 -10.88 -12.11
CA HIS A 82 -15.67 -11.48 -13.09
C HIS A 82 -17.00 -10.73 -13.20
N ASP A 83 -17.57 -10.31 -12.07
CA ASP A 83 -18.81 -9.53 -11.99
C ASP A 83 -18.58 -8.38 -10.99
N PRO A 84 -17.88 -7.32 -11.44
CA PRO A 84 -17.43 -6.27 -10.54
C PRO A 84 -18.59 -5.47 -9.96
N VAL A 85 -18.50 -5.19 -8.68
CA VAL A 85 -19.35 -4.24 -7.96
C VAL A 85 -18.47 -3.23 -7.24
N ALA A 86 -18.98 -2.02 -7.07
CA ALA A 86 -18.32 -0.96 -6.33
C ALA A 86 -19.17 -0.51 -5.15
N VAL A 87 -18.54 -0.38 -3.98
CA VAL A 87 -19.14 0.19 -2.76
C VAL A 87 -18.36 1.44 -2.41
N SER A 88 -19.02 2.61 -2.43
CA SER A 88 -18.40 3.89 -2.06
C SER A 88 -18.98 4.37 -0.74
N ARG A 89 -18.16 4.37 0.32
CA ARG A 89 -18.58 4.78 1.67
C ARG A 89 -17.37 5.11 2.54
N ASN A 90 -17.53 6.05 3.46
CA ASN A 90 -16.56 6.37 4.51
C ASN A 90 -15.14 6.69 4.00
N GLY A 91 -15.03 7.28 2.81
CA GLY A 91 -13.74 7.61 2.20
C GLY A 91 -13.02 6.43 1.55
N LEU A 92 -13.73 5.33 1.33
CA LEU A 92 -13.28 4.19 0.54
C LEU A 92 -14.12 4.03 -0.72
N LEU A 93 -13.48 3.55 -1.78
CA LEU A 93 -14.11 2.94 -2.93
C LEU A 93 -13.67 1.49 -2.99
N VAL A 94 -14.56 0.57 -2.60
CA VAL A 94 -14.24 -0.85 -2.53
C VAL A 94 -14.75 -1.54 -3.78
N LEU A 95 -13.85 -2.20 -4.51
CA LEU A 95 -14.16 -3.07 -5.65
C LEU A 95 -14.13 -4.53 -5.23
N ALA A 96 -15.09 -5.30 -5.66
CA ALA A 96 -15.18 -6.73 -5.40
C ALA A 96 -15.97 -7.43 -6.51
N ASP A 97 -15.90 -8.76 -6.57
CA ASP A 97 -16.93 -9.53 -7.26
C ASP A 97 -18.26 -9.45 -6.50
N ARG A 98 -19.39 -9.50 -7.22
CA ARG A 98 -20.74 -9.43 -6.64
C ARG A 98 -20.96 -10.43 -5.51
N ARG A 99 -20.38 -11.63 -5.61
CA ARG A 99 -20.43 -12.68 -4.55
C ARG A 99 -19.72 -12.28 -3.26
N ALA A 100 -18.81 -11.29 -3.32
CA ALA A 100 -18.07 -10.76 -2.17
C ALA A 100 -18.61 -9.38 -1.72
N LYS A 101 -19.78 -8.97 -2.20
CA LYS A 101 -20.38 -7.65 -1.91
C LYS A 101 -20.52 -7.37 -0.42
N ASP A 102 -20.93 -8.36 0.38
CA ASP A 102 -21.11 -8.16 1.82
C ASP A 102 -19.76 -7.91 2.53
N ARG A 103 -18.70 -8.60 2.11
CA ARG A 103 -17.33 -8.33 2.59
C ARG A 103 -16.88 -6.92 2.18
N ALA A 104 -17.18 -6.50 0.96
CA ALA A 104 -16.88 -5.14 0.50
C ALA A 104 -17.62 -4.08 1.31
N MET A 105 -18.87 -4.34 1.67
CA MET A 105 -19.67 -3.46 2.53
C MET A 105 -19.07 -3.36 3.93
N ALA A 106 -18.75 -4.49 4.57
CA ALA A 106 -18.14 -4.53 5.90
C ALA A 106 -16.80 -3.77 5.92
N LEU A 107 -15.97 -3.95 4.88
CA LEU A 107 -14.71 -3.22 4.74
C LEU A 107 -14.95 -1.72 4.56
N ALA A 108 -15.91 -1.32 3.75
CA ALA A 108 -16.27 0.09 3.57
C ALA A 108 -16.81 0.72 4.86
N ASP A 109 -17.53 -0.03 5.70
CA ASP A 109 -18.00 0.43 7.01
C ASP A 109 -16.83 0.63 7.99
N ALA A 110 -15.81 -0.21 7.94
CA ALA A 110 -14.57 -0.05 8.72
C ALA A 110 -13.76 1.21 8.35
N GLY A 111 -13.98 1.75 7.14
CA GLY A 111 -13.25 2.89 6.60
C GLY A 111 -13.29 4.15 7.46
N ALA A 112 -14.41 4.43 8.14
CA ALA A 112 -14.53 5.61 9.00
C ALA A 112 -13.54 5.58 10.16
N VAL A 113 -13.44 4.44 10.85
CA VAL A 113 -12.51 4.24 11.97
C VAL A 113 -11.07 4.27 11.47
N ALA A 114 -10.77 3.51 10.41
CA ALA A 114 -9.44 3.47 9.81
C ALA A 114 -8.95 4.88 9.41
N ARG A 115 -9.82 5.65 8.76
CA ARG A 115 -9.53 7.01 8.30
C ARG A 115 -9.26 7.98 9.44
N SER A 116 -10.00 7.89 10.55
CA SER A 116 -9.81 8.77 11.72
C SER A 116 -8.44 8.56 12.37
N ARG A 117 -7.91 7.34 12.34
CA ARG A 117 -6.61 7.01 12.93
C ARG A 117 -5.42 7.66 12.21
N LEU A 118 -5.55 7.98 10.91
CA LEU A 118 -4.52 8.65 10.13
C LEU A 118 -4.11 10.02 10.69
N ALA A 119 -4.99 10.63 11.49
CA ALA A 119 -4.71 11.90 12.17
C ALA A 119 -3.50 11.79 13.12
N LEU A 120 -3.19 10.60 13.66
CA LEU A 120 -2.05 10.35 14.52
C LEU A 120 -0.73 10.77 13.86
N VAL A 121 -0.58 10.51 12.58
CA VAL A 121 0.61 10.89 11.80
C VAL A 121 0.39 12.15 10.95
N GLY A 122 -0.66 12.93 11.23
CA GLY A 122 -0.96 14.20 10.57
C GLY A 122 -1.52 14.08 9.15
N VAL A 123 -1.92 12.90 8.74
CA VAL A 123 -2.56 12.69 7.43
C VAL A 123 -4.03 13.12 7.50
N LYS A 124 -4.39 14.04 6.60
CA LYS A 124 -5.78 14.44 6.35
C LYS A 124 -6.19 13.90 4.98
N PRO A 125 -6.95 12.82 4.94
CA PRO A 125 -7.37 12.23 3.67
C PRO A 125 -8.24 13.19 2.85
N ASP A 126 -7.80 13.52 1.64
CA ASP A 126 -8.43 14.46 0.71
C ASP A 126 -9.35 13.78 -0.32
N ALA A 127 -9.20 12.47 -0.46
CA ALA A 127 -9.95 11.66 -1.43
C ALA A 127 -10.21 10.26 -0.87
N SER A 128 -11.03 9.49 -1.56
CA SER A 128 -11.22 8.06 -1.25
C SER A 128 -10.01 7.24 -1.70
N VAL A 129 -9.67 6.22 -0.92
CA VAL A 129 -8.73 5.18 -1.31
C VAL A 129 -9.48 4.07 -2.03
N LEU A 130 -8.88 3.57 -3.11
CA LEU A 130 -9.38 2.38 -3.79
C LEU A 130 -8.95 1.13 -3.00
N VAL A 131 -9.90 0.25 -2.73
CA VAL A 131 -9.66 -1.06 -2.11
C VAL A 131 -10.19 -2.13 -3.04
N SER A 132 -9.34 -3.08 -3.42
CA SER A 132 -9.68 -4.19 -4.30
C SER A 132 -9.74 -5.49 -3.52
N VAL A 133 -10.92 -6.10 -3.42
CA VAL A 133 -11.14 -7.36 -2.69
C VAL A 133 -11.07 -8.52 -3.67
N TYR A 134 -9.95 -9.22 -3.69
CA TYR A 134 -9.69 -10.34 -4.57
C TYR A 134 -10.27 -11.64 -4.04
N SER A 135 -10.87 -12.43 -4.92
CA SER A 135 -11.52 -13.69 -4.56
C SER A 135 -10.54 -14.84 -4.30
N SER A 136 -9.32 -14.73 -4.82
CA SER A 136 -8.27 -15.74 -4.68
C SER A 136 -6.89 -15.11 -4.43
N LEU A 137 -5.98 -15.89 -3.82
CA LEU A 137 -4.59 -15.50 -3.64
C LEU A 137 -3.88 -15.34 -5.00
N GLU A 138 -4.27 -16.10 -6.01
CA GLU A 138 -3.70 -16.02 -7.36
C GLU A 138 -4.01 -14.67 -8.01
N ASP A 139 -5.26 -14.20 -7.90
CA ASP A 139 -5.67 -12.89 -8.43
C ASP A 139 -4.97 -11.75 -7.69
N LEU A 140 -4.84 -11.87 -6.35
CA LEU A 140 -4.11 -10.93 -5.53
C LEU A 140 -2.63 -10.86 -5.94
N LYS A 141 -1.94 -11.98 -6.08
CA LYS A 141 -0.54 -12.06 -6.54
C LYS A 141 -0.36 -11.51 -7.95
N ALA A 142 -1.29 -11.81 -8.86
CA ALA A 142 -1.25 -11.28 -10.21
C ALA A 142 -1.36 -9.75 -10.23
N SER A 143 -2.14 -9.16 -9.33
CA SER A 143 -2.27 -7.70 -9.19
C SER A 143 -0.98 -7.05 -8.66
N LEU A 144 -0.20 -7.77 -7.85
CA LEU A 144 1.12 -7.34 -7.35
C LEU A 144 2.22 -7.38 -8.42
N GLY A 145 1.98 -8.05 -9.56
CA GLY A 145 3.00 -8.24 -10.58
C GLY A 145 3.98 -9.38 -10.27
N GLY A 146 3.55 -10.38 -9.51
CA GLY A 146 4.33 -11.55 -9.14
C GLY A 146 5.22 -11.30 -7.92
N GLY A 147 4.62 -11.04 -6.79
CA GLY A 147 5.32 -10.90 -5.51
C GLY A 147 5.63 -12.24 -4.83
N PRO A 148 6.31 -12.21 -3.67
CA PRO A 148 6.77 -13.40 -2.99
C PRO A 148 5.67 -14.41 -2.70
N ASP A 149 6.05 -15.67 -2.69
CA ASP A 149 5.17 -16.83 -2.66
C ASP A 149 4.63 -17.15 -1.26
N GLU A 150 4.11 -16.15 -0.56
CA GLU A 150 3.76 -16.35 0.82
C GLU A 150 2.26 -16.22 1.06
N GLY A 151 1.66 -17.31 1.56
CA GLY A 151 0.29 -17.34 2.05
C GLY A 151 0.01 -16.42 3.25
N ARG A 152 0.92 -15.49 3.52
CA ARG A 152 0.87 -14.48 4.59
C ARG A 152 0.26 -13.14 4.14
N ILE A 153 0.28 -12.84 2.83
CA ILE A 153 -0.24 -11.56 2.33
C ILE A 153 -1.76 -11.60 2.36
N ARG A 154 -2.35 -10.86 3.27
CA ARG A 154 -3.82 -10.71 3.39
C ARG A 154 -4.28 -9.32 2.95
N PHE A 155 -3.46 -8.33 3.21
CA PHE A 155 -3.63 -6.94 2.85
C PHE A 155 -2.31 -6.42 2.30
N PHE A 156 -2.35 -5.50 1.36
CA PHE A 156 -1.16 -4.78 0.92
C PHE A 156 -1.54 -3.44 0.28
N SER A 157 -0.64 -2.47 0.35
CA SER A 157 -0.78 -1.19 -0.33
C SER A 157 0.18 -1.06 -1.51
N ASN A 158 -0.32 -0.53 -2.61
CA ASN A 158 0.45 -0.22 -3.81
C ASN A 158 1.01 1.22 -3.82
N ALA A 159 1.16 1.86 -2.68
CA ALA A 159 1.51 3.28 -2.57
C ALA A 159 3.00 3.63 -2.77
N GLY A 160 3.87 2.65 -2.96
CA GLY A 160 5.31 2.88 -3.14
C GLY A 160 5.67 3.64 -4.43
N PRO A 161 6.81 4.35 -4.44
CA PRO A 161 7.35 4.95 -5.65
C PRO A 161 7.72 3.85 -6.64
N ARG A 162 6.88 3.60 -7.64
CA ARG A 162 7.17 2.60 -8.66
C ARG A 162 8.07 3.17 -9.73
N VAL A 163 9.22 2.53 -9.89
CA VAL A 163 10.27 2.82 -10.85
C VAL A 163 9.86 2.53 -12.32
N ALA A 164 8.70 1.94 -12.56
CA ALA A 164 8.26 1.63 -13.93
C ALA A 164 7.30 2.71 -14.46
N PRO A 165 7.37 3.07 -15.75
CA PRO A 165 6.47 4.04 -16.37
C PRO A 165 5.10 3.39 -16.61
N ARG A 166 4.33 3.16 -15.55
CA ARG A 166 2.92 2.80 -15.67
C ARG A 166 2.10 4.07 -15.79
N PRO A 167 1.15 4.18 -16.74
CA PRO A 167 0.38 5.39 -16.98
C PRO A 167 -0.64 5.67 -15.86
N TRP A 168 -0.70 4.82 -14.84
CA TRP A 168 -1.59 4.96 -13.68
C TRP A 168 -0.79 5.01 -12.38
N ARG A 169 -1.07 6.02 -11.58
CA ARG A 169 -0.75 6.06 -10.16
C ARG A 169 -2.00 5.61 -9.41
N ILE A 170 -1.89 4.61 -8.59
CA ILE A 170 -2.99 4.11 -7.79
C ILE A 170 -2.56 4.15 -6.34
N ARG A 171 -3.35 4.82 -5.52
CA ARG A 171 -3.43 4.56 -4.10
C ARG A 171 -4.45 3.44 -3.94
N ASP A 172 -4.04 2.21 -4.12
CA ASP A 172 -4.91 1.08 -3.95
C ASP A 172 -4.42 0.14 -2.86
N ILE A 173 -5.37 -0.48 -2.20
CA ILE A 173 -5.17 -1.52 -1.22
C ILE A 173 -5.73 -2.81 -1.80
N GLY A 174 -4.90 -3.83 -1.91
CA GLY A 174 -5.33 -5.17 -2.27
C GLY A 174 -5.67 -5.98 -1.02
N VAL A 175 -6.79 -6.69 -1.05
CA VAL A 175 -7.27 -7.51 0.06
C VAL A 175 -7.65 -8.88 -0.45
N LEU A 176 -7.17 -9.93 0.22
CA LEU A 176 -7.65 -11.29 -0.01
C LEU A 176 -9.01 -11.47 0.68
N GLY A 177 -10.08 -11.59 -0.11
CA GLY A 177 -11.46 -11.67 0.39
C GLY A 177 -11.69 -12.74 1.46
N PRO A 178 -11.23 -14.00 1.30
CA PRO A 178 -11.35 -15.02 2.36
C PRO A 178 -10.68 -14.66 3.68
N SER A 179 -9.67 -13.77 3.67
CA SER A 179 -9.01 -13.31 4.89
C SER A 179 -9.85 -12.35 5.73
N LEU A 180 -10.93 -11.82 5.17
CA LEU A 180 -11.85 -10.93 5.89
C LEU A 180 -12.80 -11.70 6.81
N ASP A 181 -12.95 -13.00 6.60
CA ASP A 181 -13.83 -13.83 7.41
C ASP A 181 -13.26 -13.95 8.83
N GLY A 182 -14.05 -13.59 9.82
CA GLY A 182 -13.63 -13.62 11.22
C GLY A 182 -12.72 -12.48 11.70
N THR A 183 -12.39 -11.49 10.85
CA THR A 183 -11.49 -10.40 11.25
C THR A 183 -12.17 -9.32 12.10
N GLY A 184 -13.50 -9.21 12.12
CA GLY A 184 -14.27 -8.36 13.00
C GLY A 184 -13.59 -7.06 13.49
N ALA A 185 -13.17 -7.06 14.74
CA ALA A 185 -12.52 -5.90 15.38
C ALA A 185 -11.14 -5.54 14.78
N TRP A 186 -10.45 -6.47 14.13
CA TRP A 186 -9.13 -6.23 13.52
C TRP A 186 -9.20 -5.54 12.15
N MET A 187 -10.34 -5.63 11.46
CA MET A 187 -10.50 -5.07 10.12
C MET A 187 -10.20 -3.56 10.05
N PRO A 188 -10.71 -2.70 10.95
CA PRO A 188 -10.38 -1.28 10.93
C PRO A 188 -8.89 -1.01 11.20
N LEU A 189 -8.23 -1.83 12.01
CA LEU A 189 -6.81 -1.68 12.35
C LEU A 189 -5.93 -2.02 11.14
N MET A 190 -6.14 -3.17 10.53
CA MET A 190 -5.44 -3.58 9.31
C MET A 190 -5.67 -2.58 8.16
N LEU A 191 -6.91 -2.12 8.01
CA LEU A 191 -7.23 -1.12 7.02
C LEU A 191 -6.52 0.22 7.29
N SER A 192 -6.40 0.65 8.55
CA SER A 192 -5.66 1.87 8.91
C SER A 192 -4.16 1.74 8.62
N HIS A 193 -3.58 0.55 8.81
CA HIS A 193 -2.20 0.25 8.44
C HIS A 193 -1.98 0.49 6.94
N GLU A 194 -2.76 -0.18 6.09
CA GLU A 194 -2.63 -0.06 4.63
C GLU A 194 -2.97 1.35 4.11
N MET A 195 -3.96 2.00 4.70
CA MET A 195 -4.27 3.40 4.37
C MET A 195 -3.11 4.33 4.74
N THR A 196 -2.37 4.05 5.79
CA THR A 196 -1.17 4.82 6.13
C THR A 196 -0.16 4.75 5.00
N HIS A 197 0.16 3.57 4.48
CA HIS A 197 1.02 3.43 3.31
C HIS A 197 0.47 4.21 2.11
N ALA A 198 -0.84 4.08 1.82
CA ALA A 198 -1.48 4.76 0.69
C ALA A 198 -1.33 6.28 0.74
N TYR A 199 -1.34 6.89 1.92
CA TYR A 199 -1.22 8.34 2.07
C TYR A 199 0.20 8.83 2.37
N THR A 200 1.00 8.09 3.14
CA THR A 200 2.36 8.50 3.50
C THR A 200 3.40 8.13 2.45
N GLY A 201 3.12 7.17 1.57
CA GLY A 201 4.03 6.80 0.48
C GLY A 201 4.48 7.98 -0.38
N GLN A 202 3.64 9.02 -0.51
CA GLN A 202 4.04 10.26 -1.19
C GLN A 202 5.11 11.10 -0.45
N TRP A 203 5.33 10.87 0.86
CA TRP A 203 6.40 11.54 1.60
C TRP A 203 7.77 11.12 1.10
N PHE A 204 7.85 9.89 0.57
CA PHE A 204 9.07 9.29 0.03
C PHE A 204 9.22 9.47 -1.50
N ALA A 205 8.27 10.14 -2.15
CA ALA A 205 8.28 10.26 -3.61
C ALA A 205 9.44 11.09 -4.18
N GLN A 206 10.07 11.90 -3.34
CA GLN A 206 11.19 12.78 -3.69
C GLN A 206 12.42 12.54 -2.81
N THR A 207 12.38 11.57 -1.90
CA THR A 207 13.51 11.19 -1.06
C THR A 207 14.45 10.23 -1.81
N ALA A 208 15.72 10.17 -1.39
CA ALA A 208 16.71 9.27 -1.98
C ALA A 208 16.33 7.80 -1.75
N HIS A 209 15.71 7.50 -0.63
CA HIS A 209 15.32 6.16 -0.19
C HIS A 209 13.87 6.15 0.30
N ALA A 210 13.31 4.93 0.41
CA ALA A 210 12.05 4.67 1.08
C ALA A 210 12.25 3.49 2.05
N PRO A 211 12.91 3.72 3.21
CA PRO A 211 13.24 2.64 4.12
C PRO A 211 11.99 1.93 4.62
N THR A 212 11.93 0.60 4.42
CA THR A 212 10.78 -0.23 4.81
C THR A 212 10.47 -0.07 6.30
N PHE A 213 11.50 0.06 7.14
CA PHE A 213 11.35 0.29 8.58
C PHE A 213 10.52 1.55 8.90
N LEU A 214 10.76 2.67 8.22
CA LEU A 214 10.00 3.91 8.42
C LEU A 214 8.58 3.82 7.85
N LEU A 215 8.43 3.17 6.69
CA LEU A 215 7.11 2.93 6.09
C LEU A 215 6.23 2.10 7.01
N GLU A 216 6.74 0.96 7.48
CA GLU A 216 6.04 0.05 8.37
C GLU A 216 5.86 0.66 9.78
N GLY A 217 6.83 1.44 10.24
CA GLY A 217 6.74 2.15 11.50
C GLY A 217 5.57 3.13 11.55
N LEU A 218 5.39 3.93 10.50
CA LEU A 218 4.23 4.83 10.37
C LEU A 218 2.91 4.04 10.39
N ALA A 219 2.86 2.96 9.64
CA ALA A 219 1.65 2.14 9.51
C ALA A 219 1.32 1.42 10.83
N THR A 220 2.33 0.86 11.52
CA THR A 220 2.17 0.17 12.81
C THR A 220 1.74 1.13 13.92
N ALA A 221 2.30 2.34 13.97
CA ALA A 221 1.88 3.35 14.93
C ALA A 221 0.40 3.73 14.75
N VAL A 222 -0.06 3.89 13.51
CA VAL A 222 -1.45 4.21 13.19
C VAL A 222 -2.38 3.02 13.44
N GLU A 223 -1.95 1.80 13.12
CA GLU A 223 -2.70 0.58 13.40
C GLU A 223 -3.05 0.48 14.89
N GLY A 224 -2.09 0.66 15.79
CA GLY A 224 -2.25 0.62 17.24
C GLY A 224 -2.79 -0.72 17.76
N GLY A 225 -3.14 -0.75 19.04
CA GLY A 225 -3.70 -1.96 19.68
C GLY A 225 -2.67 -3.10 19.79
N ARG A 226 -1.39 -2.81 19.69
CA ARG A 226 -0.30 -3.76 19.80
C ARG A 226 0.04 -4.06 21.26
N ASP A 227 0.37 -5.32 21.53
CA ASP A 227 1.03 -5.73 22.76
C ASP A 227 2.53 -5.43 22.64
N TRP A 228 3.02 -4.50 23.43
CA TRP A 228 4.42 -4.06 23.43
C TRP A 228 5.31 -4.91 24.34
N THR A 229 4.75 -5.84 25.11
CA THR A 229 5.50 -6.68 26.04
C THR A 229 6.69 -7.39 25.40
N PRO A 230 6.58 -8.02 24.23
CA PRO A 230 7.73 -8.68 23.62
C PRO A 230 8.88 -7.71 23.30
N LEU A 231 8.57 -6.51 22.83
CA LEU A 231 9.61 -5.50 22.54
C LEU A 231 10.27 -4.98 23.82
N ARG A 232 9.50 -4.76 24.90
CA ARG A 232 10.04 -4.34 26.20
C ARG A 232 11.02 -5.39 26.75
N GLU A 233 10.65 -6.66 26.68
CA GLU A 233 11.50 -7.77 27.13
C GLU A 233 12.81 -7.83 26.37
N GLU A 234 12.77 -7.70 25.06
CA GLU A 234 13.97 -7.69 24.20
C GLU A 234 14.86 -6.46 24.48
N VAL A 235 14.29 -5.28 24.63
CA VAL A 235 15.05 -4.05 24.95
C VAL A 235 15.65 -4.15 26.36
N ALA A 236 14.93 -4.71 27.34
CA ALA A 236 15.42 -4.89 28.71
C ALA A 236 16.61 -5.84 28.79
N THR A 237 16.64 -6.87 27.94
CA THR A 237 17.76 -7.82 27.87
C THR A 237 18.91 -7.34 26.96
N GLY A 238 18.71 -6.27 26.20
CA GLY A 238 19.63 -5.80 25.19
C GLY A 238 19.63 -6.61 23.89
N ASN A 239 18.65 -7.48 23.69
CA ASN A 239 18.52 -8.40 22.56
C ASN A 239 17.54 -7.92 21.51
N GLN A 240 17.39 -6.62 21.29
CA GLN A 240 16.54 -6.16 20.19
C GLN A 240 16.94 -6.81 18.87
N LEU A 241 15.94 -7.06 18.01
CA LEU A 241 16.09 -7.83 16.77
C LEU A 241 17.21 -7.29 15.86
N TRP A 242 17.26 -5.99 15.69
CA TRP A 242 18.32 -5.28 14.99
C TRP A 242 18.74 -4.04 15.78
N PRO A 243 20.02 -3.68 15.75
CA PRO A 243 20.41 -2.33 16.13
C PRO A 243 19.53 -1.33 15.36
N LEU A 244 18.92 -0.39 16.05
CA LEU A 244 17.92 0.51 15.44
C LEU A 244 18.51 1.27 14.24
N LEU A 245 19.81 1.59 14.30
CA LEU A 245 20.54 2.22 13.21
C LEU A 245 20.55 1.35 11.94
N ASP A 246 20.91 0.07 12.08
CA ASP A 246 20.94 -0.87 10.97
C ASP A 246 19.55 -1.11 10.39
N ALA A 247 18.53 -1.17 11.25
CA ALA A 247 17.13 -1.33 10.84
C ALA A 247 16.64 -0.15 10.01
N MET A 248 17.01 1.07 10.37
CA MET A 248 16.65 2.27 9.62
C MET A 248 17.33 2.33 8.25
N GLY A 249 18.52 1.74 8.11
CA GLY A 249 19.29 1.70 6.87
C GLY A 249 18.99 0.51 5.97
N ALA A 250 18.87 -0.69 6.54
CA ALA A 250 18.83 -1.94 5.78
C ALA A 250 17.51 -2.24 5.08
N GLY A 251 16.41 -1.67 5.51
CA GLY A 251 15.15 -1.59 4.76
C GLY A 251 14.38 -2.89 4.47
N ASN A 252 14.84 -4.07 4.88
CA ASN A 252 14.16 -5.31 4.52
C ASN A 252 13.75 -6.17 5.73
N LEU A 253 12.59 -5.85 6.30
CA LEU A 253 12.00 -6.53 7.45
C LEU A 253 11.60 -8.00 7.18
N TRP A 254 11.64 -8.47 5.93
CA TRP A 254 11.00 -9.72 5.52
C TRP A 254 11.97 -10.86 5.22
N MET A 255 13.25 -10.57 4.98
CA MET A 255 14.19 -11.55 4.44
C MET A 255 14.75 -12.49 5.52
N GLY A 256 14.35 -13.74 5.45
CA GLY A 256 14.95 -14.84 6.21
C GLY A 256 14.58 -14.91 7.70
N THR A 257 13.53 -14.20 8.12
CA THR A 257 13.13 -14.11 9.53
C THR A 257 11.93 -14.99 9.87
N SER A 258 11.84 -15.41 11.14
CA SER A 258 10.64 -16.11 11.66
C SER A 258 9.46 -15.13 11.79
N THR A 259 8.24 -15.67 11.96
CA THR A 259 7.04 -14.85 12.18
C THR A 259 7.16 -13.98 13.43
N GLU A 260 7.80 -14.47 14.49
CA GLU A 260 8.01 -13.72 15.73
C GLU A 260 9.00 -12.57 15.52
N GLN A 261 10.08 -12.82 14.80
CA GLN A 261 11.04 -11.78 14.46
C GLN A 261 10.42 -10.66 13.60
N VAL A 262 9.58 -11.03 12.63
CA VAL A 262 8.81 -10.05 11.84
C VAL A 262 7.90 -9.22 12.75
N ARG A 263 7.20 -9.86 13.70
CA ARG A 263 6.35 -9.17 14.68
C ARG A 263 7.14 -8.16 15.50
N LEU A 264 8.31 -8.56 16.04
CA LEU A 264 9.20 -7.68 16.81
C LEU A 264 9.66 -6.49 15.97
N ALA A 265 10.05 -6.71 14.71
CA ALA A 265 10.48 -5.65 13.82
C ALA A 265 9.39 -4.60 13.56
N TYR A 266 8.12 -5.02 13.43
CA TYR A 266 7.00 -4.09 13.36
C TYR A 266 6.81 -3.29 14.65
N LEU A 267 6.93 -3.94 15.82
CA LEU A 267 6.84 -3.26 17.11
C LEU A 267 7.98 -2.24 17.26
N GLU A 268 9.20 -2.63 16.92
CA GLU A 268 10.37 -1.75 16.95
C GLU A 268 10.15 -0.53 16.05
N ALA A 269 9.78 -0.72 14.80
CA ALA A 269 9.51 0.34 13.85
C ALA A 269 8.38 1.28 14.30
N GLY A 270 7.26 0.72 14.78
CA GLY A 270 6.12 1.47 15.31
C GLY A 270 6.48 2.30 16.54
N SER A 271 7.29 1.74 17.46
CA SER A 271 7.71 2.43 18.68
C SER A 271 8.59 3.64 18.41
N VAL A 272 9.42 3.62 17.36
CA VAL A 272 10.20 4.78 16.91
C VAL A 272 9.31 5.94 16.52
N VAL A 273 8.27 5.66 15.73
CA VAL A 273 7.32 6.70 15.31
C VAL A 273 6.55 7.26 16.50
N LEU A 274 6.09 6.40 17.42
CA LEU A 274 5.40 6.83 18.63
C LEU A 274 6.31 7.64 19.55
N TYR A 275 7.58 7.28 19.70
CA TYR A 275 8.58 8.04 20.46
C TYR A 275 8.79 9.45 19.88
N VAL A 276 8.91 9.57 18.55
CA VAL A 276 9.02 10.89 17.90
C VAL A 276 7.77 11.73 18.15
N LEU A 277 6.59 11.13 18.07
CA LEU A 277 5.32 11.81 18.33
C LEU A 277 5.21 12.28 19.79
N ASP A 278 5.59 11.43 20.74
CA ASP A 278 5.54 11.73 22.17
C ASP A 278 6.50 12.86 22.57
N ARG A 279 7.75 12.76 22.11
CA ARG A 279 8.83 13.65 22.53
C ARG A 279 8.88 14.99 21.79
N TRP A 280 8.62 15.01 20.52
CA TRP A 280 8.75 16.20 19.67
C TRP A 280 7.44 16.64 19.00
N GLY A 281 6.41 15.80 19.07
CA GLY A 281 5.10 16.10 18.52
C GLY A 281 4.99 15.90 17.00
N LEU A 282 3.76 16.01 16.54
CA LEU A 282 3.37 15.74 15.17
C LEU A 282 4.10 16.59 14.12
N ALA A 283 4.41 17.85 14.44
CA ALA A 283 5.08 18.77 13.53
C ALA A 283 6.50 18.31 13.13
N LYS A 284 7.14 17.51 13.98
CA LYS A 284 8.50 17.00 13.76
C LYS A 284 8.53 15.62 13.08
N LEU A 285 7.44 14.87 13.09
CA LEU A 285 7.42 13.51 12.55
C LEU A 285 7.80 13.46 11.06
N ARG A 286 7.09 14.19 10.20
CA ARG A 286 7.38 14.17 8.76
C ARG A 286 8.77 14.72 8.43
N PRO A 287 9.24 15.85 9.00
CA PRO A 287 10.62 16.29 8.84
C PRO A 287 11.66 15.21 9.20
N PHE A 288 11.48 14.51 10.32
CA PHE A 288 12.38 13.42 10.73
C PHE A 288 12.39 12.28 9.72
N VAL A 289 11.21 11.74 9.37
CA VAL A 289 11.08 10.63 8.43
C VAL A 289 11.69 10.96 7.07
N THR A 290 11.45 12.16 6.55
CA THR A 290 11.99 12.57 5.24
C THR A 290 13.49 12.86 5.31
N ALA A 291 14.01 13.43 6.39
CA ALA A 291 15.45 13.68 6.54
C ALA A 291 16.24 12.37 6.59
N VAL A 292 15.75 11.36 7.33
CA VAL A 292 16.38 10.03 7.34
C VAL A 292 16.30 9.37 5.96
N ALA A 293 15.15 9.46 5.28
CA ALA A 293 14.98 8.89 3.95
C ALA A 293 15.82 9.60 2.85
N ASP A 294 16.21 10.85 3.07
CA ASP A 294 17.08 11.62 2.19
C ASP A 294 18.58 11.44 2.49
N SER A 295 18.91 10.86 3.67
CA SER A 295 20.30 10.58 4.03
C SER A 295 20.87 9.43 3.19
N ASP A 296 22.18 9.22 3.26
CA ASP A 296 22.85 8.06 2.66
C ASP A 296 22.66 6.77 3.47
N LEU A 297 21.87 6.83 4.54
CA LEU A 297 21.57 5.75 5.48
C LEU A 297 22.81 5.20 6.21
N SER A 298 23.94 5.89 6.17
CA SER A 298 25.10 5.62 7.02
C SER A 298 24.82 6.12 8.46
N GLU A 299 25.62 5.67 9.41
CA GLU A 299 25.55 6.15 10.80
C GLU A 299 25.68 7.68 10.87
N GLU A 300 26.65 8.24 10.16
CA GLU A 300 26.85 9.69 10.07
C GLU A 300 25.66 10.40 9.40
N GLY A 301 25.11 9.83 8.33
CA GLY A 301 23.95 10.36 7.63
C GLY A 301 22.70 10.36 8.50
N ILE A 302 22.44 9.29 9.24
CA ILE A 302 21.30 9.19 10.15
C ILE A 302 21.46 10.12 11.37
N ASP A 303 22.68 10.22 11.96
CA ASP A 303 22.96 11.16 13.04
C ASP A 303 22.72 12.61 12.59
N LYS A 304 23.24 12.98 11.43
CA LYS A 304 22.99 14.30 10.83
C LYS A 304 21.51 14.57 10.62
N ALA A 305 20.77 13.65 10.01
CA ALA A 305 19.34 13.78 9.77
C ALA A 305 18.56 13.95 11.08
N THR A 306 18.93 13.20 12.13
CA THR A 306 18.33 13.27 13.46
C THR A 306 18.58 14.64 14.12
N ARG A 307 19.82 15.15 14.06
CA ARG A 307 20.17 16.49 14.57
C ARG A 307 19.40 17.60 13.84
N GLU A 308 19.33 17.55 12.53
CA GLU A 308 18.64 18.56 11.73
C GLU A 308 17.12 18.54 11.98
N ALA A 309 16.50 17.38 12.08
CA ALA A 309 15.06 17.27 12.27
C ALA A 309 14.61 17.47 13.71
N LEU A 310 15.32 16.86 14.68
CA LEU A 310 14.91 16.76 16.07
C LEU A 310 15.76 17.59 17.05
N GLY A 311 16.97 17.97 16.66
CA GLY A 311 17.88 18.77 17.49
C GLY A 311 18.70 17.95 18.50
N VAL A 312 18.76 16.63 18.34
CA VAL A 312 19.52 15.71 19.21
C VAL A 312 20.41 14.79 18.38
N SER A 313 21.48 14.25 18.98
CA SER A 313 22.32 13.24 18.34
C SER A 313 21.57 11.91 18.20
N TRP A 314 22.10 11.03 17.34
CA TRP A 314 21.56 9.67 17.24
C TRP A 314 21.69 8.90 18.56
N ASP A 315 22.82 9.03 19.28
CA ASP A 315 23.02 8.37 20.57
C ASP A 315 22.00 8.83 21.64
N GLU A 316 21.74 10.15 21.71
CA GLU A 316 20.70 10.71 22.59
C GLU A 316 19.31 10.22 22.20
N PHE A 317 19.02 10.17 20.89
CA PHE A 317 17.75 9.63 20.37
C PHE A 317 17.58 8.16 20.77
N TYR A 318 18.60 7.34 20.52
CA TYR A 318 18.57 5.91 20.79
C TYR A 318 18.43 5.58 22.29
N ALA A 319 19.16 6.30 23.16
CA ALA A 319 19.04 6.16 24.60
C ALA A 319 17.62 6.50 25.07
N GLY A 320 17.08 7.63 24.64
CA GLY A 320 15.73 8.04 25.00
C GLY A 320 14.64 7.13 24.43
N TRP A 321 14.84 6.57 23.21
CA TRP A 321 13.93 5.58 22.66
C TRP A 321 13.89 4.29 23.50
N LYS A 322 15.01 3.78 23.97
CA LYS A 322 15.02 2.63 24.88
C LYS A 322 14.25 2.88 26.17
N GLU A 323 14.45 4.03 26.78
CA GLU A 323 13.69 4.44 27.98
C GLU A 323 12.19 4.51 27.71
N TYR A 324 11.81 5.09 26.55
CA TYR A 324 10.42 5.17 26.10
C TYR A 324 9.81 3.77 25.92
N VAL A 325 10.50 2.83 25.24
CA VAL A 325 10.01 1.47 25.05
C VAL A 325 9.79 0.75 26.37
N LEU A 326 10.72 0.90 27.33
CA LEU A 326 10.59 0.27 28.66
C LEU A 326 9.40 0.83 29.47
N ALA A 327 8.95 2.04 29.17
CA ALA A 327 7.79 2.68 29.78
C ALA A 327 6.46 2.42 29.06
N LEU A 328 6.46 1.77 27.90
CA LEU A 328 5.21 1.43 27.18
C LEU A 328 4.35 0.48 28.02
N PRO A 329 2.99 0.57 27.92
CA PRO A 329 2.07 -0.25 28.70
C PRO A 329 2.10 -1.73 28.35
#